data_dbb5348e98646a3e6ef01e6ec112e3d5
#
_entry.id   dbb5348e98646a3e6ef01e6ec112e3d5
#
_cell.length_a   1.000
_cell.length_b   1.000
_cell.length_c   1.000
_cell.angle_alpha   90.00
_cell.angle_beta   90.00
_cell.angle_gamma   90.00
#
_symmetry.space_group_name_H-M   'P 1'
#
loop_
_entity.id
_entity.type
_entity.pdbx_description
1 polymer ?
#
loop_
_entity_poly.entity_id
_entity_poly.type
_entity_poly.pdbx_seq_one_letter_code
_entity_poly.pdbx_strand_id
1 'polypeptide(L)'
;RSDKSKRDIYKSLNLASEFIYNTIVNENESIWIAQKQGRSKDGNDYTDPSVIKMIHLNARKKLSVNDYLNSLNLIPVSISYEKDPNDLLKAKEMYLTDLNQKYIKERKEDMESIFLGINGSKGDVHLNIGKVMHFDSDSYEECSDQITEVIKQSYQLHSTNYAAAVIQGKPNNNDKYSPEEINEAIEYLENRMNLIPEDMKPYLLNQYSNSVYRL
;
A
#
# COMPACT_ATOMS: atom_id res chain seq x y z
N ARG A 1 5.19 12.64 -17.44
CA ARG A 1 6.38 12.73 -16.53
C ARG A 1 7.73 12.71 -17.28
N SER A 2 7.78 12.37 -18.57
CA SER A 2 9.03 12.16 -19.34
C SER A 2 9.78 13.42 -19.77
N ASP A 3 9.21 14.61 -19.65
CA ASP A 3 9.79 15.83 -20.22
C ASP A 3 10.33 16.83 -19.18
N LYS A 4 10.28 16.52 -17.89
CA LYS A 4 10.84 17.42 -16.87
C LYS A 4 12.33 17.18 -16.68
N SER A 5 13.12 18.25 -16.68
CA SER A 5 14.55 18.16 -16.36
C SER A 5 14.74 17.68 -14.89
N LYS A 6 15.89 17.06 -14.60
CA LYS A 6 16.26 16.68 -13.21
C LYS A 6 16.17 17.86 -12.24
N ARG A 7 16.50 19.07 -12.72
CA ARG A 7 16.41 20.32 -11.94
C ARG A 7 14.96 20.68 -11.59
N ASP A 8 14.03 20.48 -12.52
CA ASP A 8 12.63 20.81 -12.31
C ASP A 8 11.95 19.79 -11.38
N ILE A 9 12.34 18.50 -11.49
CA ILE A 9 11.91 17.46 -10.54
C ILE A 9 12.38 17.82 -9.12
N TYR A 10 13.66 18.14 -8.96
CA TYR A 10 14.21 18.54 -7.66
C TYR A 10 13.49 19.76 -7.08
N LYS A 11 13.24 20.81 -7.88
CA LYS A 11 12.48 21.98 -7.42
C LYS A 11 11.07 21.62 -6.97
N SER A 12 10.38 20.75 -7.71
CA SER A 12 9.02 20.30 -7.36
C SER A 12 9.01 19.51 -6.05
N LEU A 13 10.00 18.62 -5.84
CA LEU A 13 10.11 17.85 -4.59
C LEU A 13 10.47 18.75 -3.41
N ASN A 14 11.35 19.73 -3.61
CA ASN A 14 11.70 20.66 -2.53
C ASN A 14 10.51 21.54 -2.12
N LEU A 15 9.72 22.00 -3.10
CA LEU A 15 8.49 22.76 -2.83
C LEU A 15 7.46 21.91 -2.09
N ALA A 16 7.30 20.63 -2.46
CA ALA A 16 6.42 19.72 -1.76
C ALA A 16 6.87 19.48 -0.30
N SER A 17 8.18 19.28 -0.10
CA SER A 17 8.77 19.13 1.23
C SER A 17 8.55 20.38 2.11
N GLU A 18 8.75 21.56 1.55
CA GLU A 18 8.52 22.84 2.23
C GLU A 18 7.04 23.01 2.59
N PHE A 19 6.14 22.70 1.67
CA PHE A 19 4.70 22.74 1.91
C PHE A 19 4.30 21.81 3.07
N ILE A 20 4.77 20.56 3.06
CA ILE A 20 4.49 19.59 4.12
C ILE A 20 4.96 20.12 5.48
N TYR A 21 6.18 20.62 5.55
CA TYR A 21 6.72 21.19 6.79
C TYR A 21 5.89 22.36 7.30
N ASN A 22 5.62 23.32 6.44
CA ASN A 22 4.86 24.53 6.81
C ASN A 22 3.45 24.17 7.29
N THR A 23 2.76 23.30 6.59
CA THR A 23 1.40 22.87 6.95
C THR A 23 1.37 22.18 8.31
N ILE A 24 2.32 21.26 8.57
CA ILE A 24 2.32 20.49 9.83
C ILE A 24 2.85 21.34 10.99
N VAL A 25 4.01 21.99 10.81
CA VAL A 25 4.75 22.61 11.95
C VAL A 25 4.29 24.04 12.21
N ASN A 26 4.01 24.82 11.16
CA ASN A 26 3.67 26.23 11.30
C ASN A 26 2.16 26.48 11.34
N GLU A 27 1.37 25.72 10.58
CA GLU A 27 -0.09 25.87 10.49
C GLU A 27 -0.84 24.93 11.42
N ASN A 28 -0.15 23.91 11.98
CA ASN A 28 -0.72 22.88 12.86
C ASN A 28 -1.86 22.08 12.20
N GLU A 29 -1.73 21.82 10.91
CA GLU A 29 -2.69 21.05 10.13
C GLU A 29 -2.13 19.66 9.80
N SER A 30 -3.00 18.69 9.55
CA SER A 30 -2.61 17.33 9.25
C SER A 30 -2.48 17.06 7.75
N ILE A 31 -1.50 16.27 7.35
CA ILE A 31 -1.31 15.82 5.97
C ILE A 31 -1.34 14.29 5.90
N TRP A 32 -2.11 13.76 4.94
CA TRP A 32 -2.09 12.36 4.58
C TRP A 32 -1.10 12.11 3.45
N ILE A 33 -0.16 11.18 3.68
CA ILE A 33 0.88 10.82 2.70
C ILE A 33 0.87 9.32 2.49
N ALA A 34 0.87 8.87 1.21
CA ALA A 34 1.03 7.46 0.88
C ALA A 34 2.47 7.01 1.14
N GLN A 35 2.64 5.81 1.70
CA GLN A 35 3.95 5.25 2.07
C GLN A 35 4.85 4.91 0.86
N LYS A 36 4.32 4.84 -0.36
CA LYS A 36 5.08 4.64 -1.61
C LYS A 36 4.35 5.21 -2.81
N GLN A 37 5.06 5.32 -3.92
CA GLN A 37 4.46 5.71 -5.19
C GLN A 37 3.62 4.55 -5.76
N GLY A 38 2.39 4.83 -6.14
CA GLY A 38 1.46 3.85 -6.69
C GLY A 38 0.66 3.12 -5.62
N ARG A 39 -0.20 2.22 -6.07
CA ARG A 39 -1.04 1.36 -5.21
C ARG A 39 -0.32 0.06 -4.90
N SER A 40 -0.57 -0.53 -3.73
CA SER A 40 -0.22 -1.92 -3.48
C SER A 40 -1.03 -2.83 -4.40
N LYS A 41 -0.35 -3.74 -5.10
CA LYS A 41 -0.97 -4.61 -6.10
C LYS A 41 -0.80 -6.09 -5.81
N ASP A 42 0.18 -6.43 -5.00
CA ASP A 42 0.62 -7.80 -4.72
C ASP A 42 0.45 -8.21 -3.25
N GLY A 43 -0.20 -7.37 -2.44
CA GLY A 43 -0.32 -7.60 -1.00
C GLY A 43 0.97 -7.40 -0.21
N ASN A 44 2.09 -7.03 -0.87
CA ASN A 44 3.37 -6.71 -0.24
C ASN A 44 3.51 -5.19 -0.09
N ASP A 45 3.06 -4.68 1.03
CA ASP A 45 3.14 -3.26 1.30
C ASP A 45 4.36 -2.91 2.15
N TYR A 46 5.04 -1.82 1.80
CA TYR A 46 6.22 -1.31 2.51
C TYR A 46 6.32 0.19 2.33
N THR A 47 7.02 0.84 3.24
CA THR A 47 7.33 2.27 3.14
C THR A 47 8.58 2.45 2.29
N ASP A 48 8.48 3.22 1.21
CA ASP A 48 9.62 3.51 0.34
C ASP A 48 10.49 4.59 1.00
N PRO A 49 11.81 4.33 1.23
CA PRO A 49 12.73 5.34 1.79
C PRO A 49 12.74 6.66 0.99
N SER A 50 12.37 6.63 -0.29
CA SER A 50 12.28 7.84 -1.12
C SER A 50 11.20 8.81 -0.64
N VAL A 51 10.16 8.31 0.03
CA VAL A 51 9.11 9.16 0.64
C VAL A 51 9.71 9.93 1.82
N ILE A 52 10.48 9.26 2.69
CA ILE A 52 11.16 9.91 3.82
C ILE A 52 12.18 10.93 3.31
N LYS A 53 12.97 10.56 2.29
CA LYS A 53 13.91 11.47 1.62
C LYS A 53 13.20 12.71 1.04
N MET A 54 12.03 12.53 0.46
CA MET A 54 11.25 13.61 -0.12
C MET A 54 10.73 14.56 0.95
N ILE A 55 10.12 14.06 2.02
CA ILE A 55 9.59 14.93 3.08
C ILE A 55 10.69 15.64 3.87
N HIS A 56 11.87 15.04 4.05
CA HIS A 56 13.01 15.65 4.73
C HIS A 56 13.80 16.65 3.86
N LEU A 57 13.56 16.70 2.55
CA LEU A 57 14.41 17.40 1.58
C LEU A 57 14.66 18.87 1.91
N ASN A 58 13.64 19.61 2.36
CA ASN A 58 13.73 21.02 2.74
C ASN A 58 14.57 21.23 4.02
N ALA A 59 14.47 20.32 4.98
CA ALA A 59 15.12 20.42 6.28
C ALA A 59 16.53 19.82 6.35
N ARG A 60 16.95 19.01 5.38
CA ARG A 60 18.18 18.17 5.41
C ARG A 60 19.49 18.88 5.72
N LYS A 61 19.54 20.21 5.58
CA LYS A 61 20.73 21.03 5.92
C LYS A 61 20.66 21.60 7.33
N LYS A 62 19.54 21.48 8.02
CA LYS A 62 19.27 22.12 9.31
C LYS A 62 18.98 21.12 10.42
N LEU A 63 18.33 20.01 10.09
CA LEU A 63 17.91 18.98 11.04
C LEU A 63 18.40 17.62 10.57
N SER A 64 18.68 16.72 11.52
CA SER A 64 18.87 15.31 11.26
C SER A 64 17.56 14.64 10.82
N VAL A 65 17.61 13.40 10.33
CA VAL A 65 16.40 12.69 9.89
C VAL A 65 15.48 12.43 11.08
N ASN A 66 16.03 11.91 12.18
CA ASN A 66 15.25 11.61 13.39
C ASN A 66 14.63 12.87 14.01
N ASP A 67 15.39 13.96 14.20
CA ASP A 67 14.87 15.22 14.74
C ASP A 67 13.73 15.76 13.88
N TYR A 68 13.89 15.68 12.56
CA TYR A 68 12.86 16.15 11.63
C TYR A 68 11.60 15.30 11.70
N LEU A 69 11.71 13.96 11.62
CA LEU A 69 10.56 13.06 11.66
C LEU A 69 9.82 13.17 12.99
N ASN A 70 10.56 13.28 14.10
CA ASN A 70 9.97 13.48 15.43
C ASN A 70 9.22 14.80 15.55
N SER A 71 9.61 15.86 14.81
CA SER A 71 8.90 17.14 14.79
C SER A 71 7.57 17.10 14.03
N LEU A 72 7.34 16.07 13.18
CA LEU A 72 6.14 15.95 12.36
C LEU A 72 4.98 15.21 13.06
N ASN A 73 5.21 14.59 14.21
CA ASN A 73 4.22 13.72 14.88
C ASN A 73 3.64 12.65 13.94
N LEU A 74 4.51 11.91 13.28
CA LEU A 74 4.13 10.89 12.29
C LEU A 74 3.26 9.81 12.93
N ILE A 75 2.10 9.55 12.36
CA ILE A 75 1.15 8.51 12.78
C ILE A 75 0.97 7.52 11.64
N PRO A 76 1.34 6.23 11.83
CA PRO A 76 1.11 5.21 10.82
C PRO A 76 -0.36 4.84 10.76
N VAL A 77 -0.86 4.62 9.56
CA VAL A 77 -2.25 4.19 9.33
C VAL A 77 -2.26 2.97 8.44
N SER A 78 -2.92 1.90 8.87
CA SER A 78 -3.19 0.73 8.03
C SER A 78 -4.67 0.64 7.65
N ILE A 79 -4.92 0.27 6.39
CA ILE A 79 -6.27 0.00 5.88
C ILE A 79 -6.24 -1.38 5.24
N SER A 80 -7.15 -2.25 5.64
CA SER A 80 -7.37 -3.54 4.99
C SER A 80 -8.81 -3.72 4.56
N TYR A 81 -8.99 -4.38 3.42
CA TYR A 81 -10.29 -4.72 2.84
C TYR A 81 -10.41 -6.23 2.73
N GLU A 82 -11.57 -6.76 3.10
CA GLU A 82 -11.89 -8.16 2.85
C GLU A 82 -11.92 -8.47 1.35
N LYS A 83 -12.48 -7.55 0.55
CA LYS A 83 -12.63 -7.66 -0.91
C LYS A 83 -12.05 -6.42 -1.58
N ASP A 84 -11.12 -6.61 -2.52
CA ASP A 84 -10.59 -5.48 -3.29
C ASP A 84 -11.38 -5.31 -4.60
N PRO A 85 -12.14 -4.22 -4.78
CA PRO A 85 -12.91 -3.99 -6.00
C PRO A 85 -12.07 -3.92 -7.27
N ASN A 86 -10.78 -3.63 -7.13
CA ASN A 86 -9.83 -3.49 -8.24
C ASN A 86 -8.93 -4.71 -8.43
N ASP A 87 -9.21 -5.83 -7.78
CA ASP A 87 -8.35 -7.01 -7.80
C ASP A 87 -8.05 -7.54 -9.22
N LEU A 88 -9.06 -7.57 -10.10
CA LEU A 88 -8.89 -8.03 -11.48
C LEU A 88 -8.03 -7.07 -12.31
N LEU A 89 -8.19 -5.76 -12.13
CA LEU A 89 -7.36 -4.75 -12.81
C LEU A 89 -5.91 -4.82 -12.33
N LYS A 90 -5.70 -5.04 -11.03
CA LYS A 90 -4.37 -5.22 -10.45
C LYS A 90 -3.71 -6.51 -10.95
N ALA A 91 -4.44 -7.63 -11.00
CA ALA A 91 -3.95 -8.90 -11.53
C ALA A 91 -3.51 -8.76 -12.99
N LYS A 92 -4.32 -8.11 -13.83
CA LYS A 92 -3.99 -7.82 -15.23
C LYS A 92 -2.72 -6.98 -15.37
N GLU A 93 -2.61 -5.89 -14.60
CA GLU A 93 -1.43 -5.01 -14.65
C GLU A 93 -0.16 -5.76 -14.24
N MET A 94 -0.22 -6.58 -13.20
CA MET A 94 0.93 -7.37 -12.73
C MET A 94 1.34 -8.42 -13.74
N TYR A 95 0.40 -9.20 -14.26
CA TYR A 95 0.65 -10.19 -15.28
C TYR A 95 1.34 -9.61 -16.51
N LEU A 96 0.80 -8.50 -17.06
CA LEU A 96 1.39 -7.85 -18.23
C LEU A 96 2.77 -7.25 -17.94
N THR A 97 3.00 -6.78 -16.72
CA THR A 97 4.31 -6.26 -16.30
C THR A 97 5.35 -7.38 -16.26
N ASP A 98 5.00 -8.55 -15.71
CA ASP A 98 5.91 -9.72 -15.64
C ASP A 98 6.23 -10.30 -17.02
N LEU A 99 5.33 -10.19 -17.98
CA LEU A 99 5.61 -10.55 -19.37
C LEU A 99 6.56 -9.56 -20.08
N ASN A 100 7.20 -8.64 -19.36
CA ASN A 100 8.01 -7.55 -19.90
C ASN A 100 7.26 -6.66 -20.92
N GLN A 101 5.93 -6.68 -20.88
CA GLN A 101 5.12 -5.78 -21.66
C GLN A 101 4.98 -4.48 -20.87
N LYS A 102 5.39 -3.36 -21.48
CA LYS A 102 5.15 -2.06 -20.88
C LYS A 102 3.63 -1.88 -20.77
N TYR A 103 3.11 -2.03 -19.54
CA TYR A 103 1.70 -1.79 -19.29
C TYR A 103 1.37 -0.32 -19.57
N ILE A 104 0.58 -0.09 -20.60
CA ILE A 104 0.10 1.24 -20.95
C ILE A 104 -1.37 1.29 -20.58
N LYS A 105 -1.69 2.06 -19.55
CA LYS A 105 -3.06 2.26 -19.12
C LYS A 105 -3.89 2.87 -20.23
N GLU A 106 -5.08 2.34 -20.44
CA GLU A 106 -6.08 2.95 -21.31
C GLU A 106 -6.57 4.28 -20.70
N ARG A 107 -6.95 5.21 -21.56
CA ARG A 107 -7.37 6.56 -21.14
C ARG A 107 -8.50 6.58 -20.10
N LYS A 108 -9.35 5.57 -20.08
CA LYS A 108 -10.51 5.46 -19.17
C LYS A 108 -10.23 4.63 -17.93
N GLU A 109 -9.13 3.89 -17.87
CA GLU A 109 -8.83 2.92 -16.82
C GLU A 109 -8.70 3.54 -15.43
N ASP A 110 -8.09 4.73 -15.35
CA ASP A 110 -7.99 5.43 -14.07
C ASP A 110 -9.36 5.83 -13.53
N MET A 111 -10.28 6.29 -14.41
CA MET A 111 -11.65 6.62 -14.02
C MET A 111 -12.44 5.38 -13.63
N GLU A 112 -12.31 4.30 -14.38
CA GLU A 112 -12.93 3.01 -14.08
C GLU A 112 -12.47 2.47 -12.73
N SER A 113 -11.16 2.51 -12.48
CA SER A 113 -10.58 2.09 -11.21
C SER A 113 -11.06 2.94 -10.02
N ILE A 114 -11.22 4.25 -10.20
CA ILE A 114 -11.78 5.14 -9.17
C ILE A 114 -13.24 4.80 -8.94
N PHE A 115 -14.02 4.62 -9.99
CA PHE A 115 -15.44 4.26 -9.91
C PHE A 115 -15.64 2.93 -9.19
N LEU A 116 -14.88 1.89 -9.56
CA LEU A 116 -14.90 0.59 -8.89
C LEU A 116 -14.47 0.71 -7.43
N GLY A 117 -13.43 1.49 -7.15
CA GLY A 117 -12.97 1.74 -5.79
C GLY A 117 -14.00 2.43 -4.89
N ILE A 118 -14.88 3.27 -5.46
CA ILE A 118 -15.95 3.95 -4.70
C ILE A 118 -17.17 3.04 -4.54
N ASN A 119 -17.65 2.44 -5.63
CA ASN A 119 -18.94 1.74 -5.68
C ASN A 119 -18.83 0.23 -5.42
N GLY A 120 -17.66 -0.37 -5.62
CA GLY A 120 -17.48 -1.81 -5.46
C GLY A 120 -17.56 -2.24 -3.99
N SER A 121 -18.10 -3.44 -3.77
CA SER A 121 -18.15 -4.03 -2.44
C SER A 121 -16.74 -4.30 -1.92
N LYS A 122 -16.49 -3.93 -0.66
CA LYS A 122 -15.22 -4.14 0.03
C LYS A 122 -15.29 -5.22 1.11
N GLY A 123 -16.52 -5.72 1.36
CA GLY A 123 -16.74 -6.56 2.54
C GLY A 123 -16.43 -5.77 3.81
N ASP A 124 -15.80 -6.41 4.75
CA ASP A 124 -15.31 -5.76 5.95
C ASP A 124 -14.11 -4.87 5.66
N VAL A 125 -14.10 -3.70 6.28
CA VAL A 125 -13.01 -2.72 6.17
C VAL A 125 -12.46 -2.46 7.56
N HIS A 126 -11.16 -2.66 7.73
CA HIS A 126 -10.49 -2.32 8.97
C HIS A 126 -9.54 -1.15 8.76
N LEU A 127 -9.74 -0.09 9.54
CA LEU A 127 -8.88 1.09 9.60
C LEU A 127 -8.24 1.13 10.99
N ASN A 128 -6.90 1.06 11.03
CA ASN A 128 -6.15 1.26 12.24
C ASN A 128 -5.36 2.58 12.16
N ILE A 129 -5.58 3.46 13.14
CA ILE A 129 -4.82 4.68 13.33
C ILE A 129 -3.88 4.43 14.51
N GLY A 130 -2.58 4.36 14.24
CA GLY A 130 -1.56 4.06 15.23
C GLY A 130 -1.28 5.20 16.22
N LYS A 131 -0.24 5.04 17.00
CA LYS A 131 0.29 6.10 17.88
C LYS A 131 1.34 6.91 17.15
N VAL A 132 1.64 8.12 17.66
CA VAL A 132 2.78 8.90 17.20
C VAL A 132 4.04 8.08 17.33
N MET A 133 4.80 7.99 16.25
CA MET A 133 6.08 7.26 16.21
C MET A 133 7.22 8.12 16.74
N HIS A 134 8.22 7.44 17.29
CA HIS A 134 9.50 8.03 17.66
C HIS A 134 10.61 7.36 16.88
N PHE A 135 11.57 8.15 16.37
CA PHE A 135 12.68 7.70 15.56
C PHE A 135 13.99 8.04 16.24
N ASP A 136 14.87 7.05 16.35
CA ASP A 136 16.20 7.20 16.95
C ASP A 136 17.33 7.12 15.90
N SER A 137 16.98 6.80 14.64
CA SER A 137 17.93 6.63 13.55
C SER A 137 17.91 7.79 12.56
N ASP A 138 19.07 8.11 12.01
CA ASP A 138 19.24 9.04 10.89
C ASP A 138 19.26 8.34 9.52
N SER A 139 19.08 7.03 9.48
CA SER A 139 18.95 6.26 8.25
C SER A 139 17.51 6.34 7.71
N TYR A 140 17.37 6.76 6.46
CA TYR A 140 16.06 6.75 5.78
C TYR A 140 15.50 5.34 5.65
N GLU A 141 16.36 4.36 5.42
CA GLU A 141 16.04 2.96 5.28
C GLU A 141 15.51 2.42 6.62
N GLU A 142 16.20 2.62 7.72
CA GLU A 142 15.78 2.16 9.06
C GLU A 142 14.46 2.83 9.49
N CYS A 143 14.31 4.12 9.25
CA CYS A 143 13.05 4.83 9.54
C CYS A 143 11.89 4.28 8.70
N SER A 144 12.11 3.99 7.41
CA SER A 144 11.06 3.41 6.55
C SER A 144 10.71 1.97 6.95
N ASP A 145 11.69 1.17 7.37
CA ASP A 145 11.47 -0.18 7.87
C ASP A 145 10.67 -0.16 9.19
N GLN A 146 10.97 0.75 10.09
CA GLN A 146 10.22 0.94 11.33
C GLN A 146 8.75 1.29 11.04
N ILE A 147 8.46 2.20 10.11
CA ILE A 147 7.08 2.51 9.70
C ILE A 147 6.41 1.27 9.09
N THR A 148 7.12 0.55 8.23
CA THR A 148 6.63 -0.67 7.59
C THR A 148 6.22 -1.71 8.62
N GLU A 149 7.06 -1.96 9.62
CA GLU A 149 6.78 -2.94 10.66
C GLU A 149 5.56 -2.56 11.52
N VAL A 150 5.42 -1.29 11.89
CA VAL A 150 4.25 -0.83 12.66
C VAL A 150 2.96 -0.98 11.83
N ILE A 151 2.99 -0.66 10.54
CA ILE A 151 1.84 -0.84 9.64
C ILE A 151 1.49 -2.32 9.47
N LYS A 152 2.49 -3.19 9.30
CA LYS A 152 2.27 -4.64 9.23
C LYS A 152 1.59 -5.18 10.50
N GLN A 153 2.13 -4.88 11.67
CA GLN A 153 1.60 -5.34 12.95
C GLN A 153 0.16 -4.87 13.22
N SER A 154 -0.23 -3.75 12.62
CA SER A 154 -1.57 -3.18 12.74
C SER A 154 -2.53 -3.59 11.61
N TYR A 155 -2.03 -4.32 10.60
CA TYR A 155 -2.83 -4.78 9.48
C TYR A 155 -3.71 -5.96 9.88
N GLN A 156 -5.01 -5.86 9.61
CA GLN A 156 -5.93 -6.97 9.88
C GLN A 156 -6.08 -7.86 8.65
N LEU A 157 -5.83 -9.17 8.85
CA LEU A 157 -6.17 -10.19 7.85
C LEU A 157 -7.67 -10.49 7.88
N HIS A 158 -8.24 -10.76 6.71
CA HIS A 158 -9.62 -11.15 6.48
C HIS A 158 -9.71 -12.60 6.00
N SER A 159 -10.92 -13.18 6.02
CA SER A 159 -11.17 -14.56 5.54
C SER A 159 -10.64 -14.80 4.13
N THR A 160 -10.75 -13.81 3.23
CA THR A 160 -10.22 -13.87 1.86
C THR A 160 -8.71 -14.03 1.78
N ASN A 161 -7.94 -13.50 2.74
CA ASN A 161 -6.49 -13.69 2.79
C ASN A 161 -6.14 -15.16 3.03
N TYR A 162 -6.79 -15.78 4.01
CA TYR A 162 -6.59 -17.20 4.33
C TYR A 162 -7.15 -18.13 3.25
N ALA A 163 -8.32 -17.78 2.68
CA ALA A 163 -8.91 -18.53 1.57
C ALA A 163 -7.97 -18.57 0.35
N ALA A 164 -7.35 -17.46 0.00
CA ALA A 164 -6.36 -17.41 -1.09
C ALA A 164 -5.14 -18.30 -0.83
N ALA A 165 -4.67 -18.36 0.43
CA ALA A 165 -3.59 -19.27 0.83
C ALA A 165 -4.03 -20.75 0.71
N VAL A 166 -5.26 -21.08 1.13
CA VAL A 166 -5.82 -22.43 1.00
C VAL A 166 -5.91 -22.86 -0.46
N ILE A 167 -6.47 -22.00 -1.34
CA ILE A 167 -6.57 -22.29 -2.78
C ILE A 167 -5.17 -22.56 -3.41
N GLN A 168 -4.15 -21.86 -2.95
CA GLN A 168 -2.77 -22.05 -3.41
C GLN A 168 -2.06 -23.25 -2.77
N GLY A 169 -2.69 -24.00 -1.87
CA GLY A 169 -2.07 -25.08 -1.14
C GLY A 169 -0.93 -24.65 -0.22
N LYS A 170 -0.93 -23.38 0.21
CA LYS A 170 0.10 -22.81 1.09
C LYS A 170 -0.31 -22.93 2.56
N PRO A 171 0.67 -23.07 3.49
CA PRO A 171 0.39 -23.05 4.91
C PRO A 171 -0.35 -21.75 5.30
N ASN A 172 -1.30 -21.87 6.21
CA ASN A 172 -1.95 -20.71 6.82
C ASN A 172 -2.23 -21.03 8.30
N ASN A 173 -2.12 -20.03 9.16
CA ASN A 173 -2.36 -20.13 10.58
C ASN A 173 -3.68 -19.42 10.91
N ASN A 174 -4.78 -19.85 10.28
CA ASN A 174 -6.09 -19.29 10.56
C ASN A 174 -6.57 -19.74 11.95
N ASP A 175 -6.62 -18.81 12.89
CA ASP A 175 -7.18 -19.00 14.24
C ASP A 175 -8.43 -18.13 14.49
N LYS A 176 -8.83 -17.33 13.48
CA LYS A 176 -9.84 -16.28 13.61
C LYS A 176 -11.17 -16.61 12.94
N TYR A 177 -11.12 -17.27 11.78
CA TYR A 177 -12.31 -17.52 10.94
C TYR A 177 -12.71 -18.97 10.98
N SER A 178 -14.02 -19.23 11.05
CA SER A 178 -14.60 -20.58 10.99
C SER A 178 -14.38 -21.23 9.59
N PRO A 179 -14.49 -22.56 9.50
CA PRO A 179 -14.45 -23.24 8.20
C PRO A 179 -15.50 -22.74 7.22
N GLU A 180 -16.67 -22.35 7.71
CA GLU A 180 -17.78 -21.82 6.91
C GLU A 180 -17.38 -20.46 6.30
N GLU A 181 -16.84 -19.54 7.08
CA GLU A 181 -16.38 -18.23 6.59
C GLU A 181 -15.25 -18.36 5.57
N ILE A 182 -14.33 -19.32 5.78
CA ILE A 182 -13.27 -19.62 4.80
C ILE A 182 -13.85 -20.19 3.51
N ASN A 183 -14.85 -21.08 3.58
CA ASN A 183 -15.48 -21.65 2.39
C ASN A 183 -16.25 -20.57 1.58
N GLU A 184 -16.96 -19.67 2.25
CA GLU A 184 -17.60 -18.51 1.59
C GLU A 184 -16.58 -17.61 0.90
N ALA A 185 -15.43 -17.38 1.51
CA ALA A 185 -14.34 -16.60 0.93
C ALA A 185 -13.67 -17.34 -0.24
N ILE A 186 -13.55 -18.68 -0.19
CA ILE A 186 -13.09 -19.50 -1.32
C ILE A 186 -14.06 -19.35 -2.50
N GLU A 187 -15.35 -19.52 -2.29
CA GLU A 187 -16.37 -19.36 -3.33
C GLU A 187 -16.30 -17.96 -3.97
N TYR A 188 -16.14 -16.92 -3.15
CA TYR A 188 -15.95 -15.56 -3.65
C TYR A 188 -14.73 -15.45 -4.57
N LEU A 189 -13.57 -15.96 -4.15
CA LEU A 189 -12.33 -15.90 -4.93
C LEU A 189 -12.41 -16.76 -6.21
N GLU A 190 -13.04 -17.93 -6.16
CA GLU A 190 -13.27 -18.78 -7.34
C GLU A 190 -14.15 -18.06 -8.37
N ASN A 191 -15.22 -17.40 -7.92
CA ASN A 191 -16.06 -16.58 -8.79
C ASN A 191 -15.27 -15.44 -9.44
N ARG A 192 -14.33 -14.80 -8.72
CA ARG A 192 -13.43 -13.79 -9.28
C ARG A 192 -12.45 -14.38 -10.29
N MET A 193 -11.84 -15.54 -9.97
CA MET A 193 -10.90 -16.24 -10.86
C MET A 193 -11.55 -16.68 -12.17
N ASN A 194 -12.84 -17.01 -12.17
CA ASN A 194 -13.58 -17.39 -13.37
C ASN A 194 -13.77 -16.23 -14.37
N LEU A 195 -13.51 -14.99 -13.96
CA LEU A 195 -13.59 -13.79 -14.81
C LEU A 195 -12.29 -13.46 -15.54
N ILE A 196 -11.21 -14.20 -15.29
CA ILE A 196 -9.89 -13.93 -15.86
C ILE A 196 -9.24 -15.20 -16.41
N PRO A 197 -8.29 -15.07 -17.36
CA PRO A 197 -7.50 -16.19 -17.88
C PRO A 197 -6.72 -16.92 -16.78
N GLU A 198 -6.45 -18.22 -17.01
CA GLU A 198 -5.70 -19.09 -16.06
C GLU A 198 -4.37 -18.46 -15.63
N ASP A 199 -3.61 -17.92 -16.58
CA ASP A 199 -2.28 -17.32 -16.35
C ASP A 199 -2.33 -16.09 -15.41
N MET A 200 -3.49 -15.47 -15.24
CA MET A 200 -3.67 -14.32 -14.35
C MET A 200 -4.12 -14.71 -12.93
N LYS A 201 -4.66 -15.91 -12.73
CA LYS A 201 -5.19 -16.36 -11.44
C LYS A 201 -4.17 -16.31 -10.29
N PRO A 202 -2.89 -16.69 -10.50
CA PRO A 202 -1.87 -16.55 -9.46
C PRO A 202 -1.68 -15.10 -8.99
N TYR A 203 -1.75 -14.14 -9.89
CA TYR A 203 -1.61 -12.72 -9.54
C TYR A 203 -2.80 -12.21 -8.72
N LEU A 204 -4.01 -12.69 -9.02
CA LEU A 204 -5.20 -12.39 -8.21
C LEU A 204 -5.04 -12.95 -6.80
N LEU A 205 -4.68 -14.23 -6.67
CA LEU A 205 -4.54 -14.89 -5.37
C LEU A 205 -3.39 -14.30 -4.53
N ASN A 206 -2.27 -13.94 -5.16
CA ASN A 206 -1.13 -13.36 -4.47
C ASN A 206 -1.47 -12.02 -3.78
N GLN A 207 -2.38 -11.23 -4.35
CA GLN A 207 -2.82 -9.97 -3.73
C GLN A 207 -3.41 -10.18 -2.34
N TYR A 208 -4.10 -11.29 -2.15
CA TYR A 208 -4.71 -11.66 -0.87
C TYR A 208 -3.75 -12.48 -0.01
N SER A 209 -3.12 -13.53 -0.56
CA SER A 209 -2.34 -14.48 0.23
C SER A 209 -1.01 -13.95 0.73
N ASN A 210 -0.36 -13.04 0.01
CA ASN A 210 0.97 -12.54 0.41
C ASN A 210 0.95 -11.85 1.78
N SER A 211 -0.17 -11.23 2.16
CA SER A 211 -0.31 -10.61 3.48
C SER A 211 -0.24 -11.64 4.62
N VAL A 212 -0.65 -12.90 4.39
CA VAL A 212 -0.59 -13.98 5.40
C VAL A 212 0.84 -14.35 5.77
N TYR A 213 1.78 -14.25 4.83
CA TYR A 213 3.18 -14.65 5.03
C TYR A 213 4.08 -13.49 5.46
N ARG A 214 3.55 -12.30 5.44
CA ARG A 214 4.26 -11.09 5.74
C ARG A 214 4.13 -10.67 7.20
N LEU A 215 3.06 -11.09 7.86
CA LEU A 215 2.78 -10.89 9.26
C LEU A 215 3.35 -12.03 10.09
#